data_63ae2e47083c1227158c8e975a4cc585
#
_entry.id   63ae2e47083c1227158c8e975a4cc585
#
_cell.length_a   1.000
_cell.length_b   1.000
_cell.length_c   1.000
_cell.angle_alpha   90.00
_cell.angle_beta   90.00
_cell.angle_gamma   90.00
#
_symmetry.space_group_name_H-M   'P 1'
#
loop_
_entity.id
_entity.type
_entity.pdbx_description
1 polymer ?
#
loop_
_entity_poly.entity_id
_entity_poly.type
_entity_poly.pdbx_seq_one_letter_code
_entity_poly.pdbx_strand_id
1 'polypeptide(L)'
;MRPDRHIIYQTAIQRMVNEALEEKETVFSQAHAADTDAQLLDYLRICAVNLGHTPYPKEIVGGKLLLARFGTWENALRSAKLPQPTTPNKASTFALVIQEIQRQEELYRQKKALKKQKHQQRLQKQAQARKQFQEANQ
;
A
#
# COMPACT_ATOMS: atom_id res chain seq x y z
N MET A 1 -20.36 -25.95 -3.66
CA MET A 1 -18.96 -25.84 -4.17
C MET A 1 -18.21 -24.85 -3.29
N ARG A 2 -17.12 -25.29 -2.67
CA ARG A 2 -16.29 -24.37 -1.84
C ARG A 2 -15.42 -23.52 -2.77
N PRO A 3 -15.31 -22.19 -2.55
CA PRO A 3 -14.40 -21.37 -3.33
C PRO A 3 -12.95 -21.82 -3.12
N ASP A 4 -12.16 -21.70 -4.17
CA ASP A 4 -10.74 -22.01 -4.11
C ASP A 4 -10.03 -21.09 -3.11
N ARG A 5 -9.14 -21.65 -2.28
CA ARG A 5 -8.35 -20.88 -1.31
C ARG A 5 -7.56 -19.76 -1.98
N HIS A 6 -7.06 -19.98 -3.18
CA HIS A 6 -6.32 -18.99 -3.95
C HIS A 6 -7.20 -17.78 -4.31
N ILE A 7 -8.45 -18.04 -4.74
CA ILE A 7 -9.41 -16.97 -5.06
C ILE A 7 -9.76 -16.16 -3.79
N ILE A 8 -9.99 -16.84 -2.67
CA ILE A 8 -10.28 -16.18 -1.39
C ILE A 8 -9.10 -15.28 -0.97
N TYR A 9 -7.88 -15.79 -1.09
CA TYR A 9 -6.67 -15.05 -0.76
C TYR A 9 -6.51 -13.81 -1.65
N GLN A 10 -6.66 -13.96 -2.97
CA GLN A 10 -6.56 -12.84 -3.91
C GLN A 10 -7.62 -11.77 -3.64
N THR A 11 -8.86 -12.17 -3.36
CA THR A 11 -9.95 -11.24 -3.06
C THR A 11 -9.67 -10.47 -1.76
N ALA A 12 -9.17 -11.15 -0.73
CA ALA A 12 -8.80 -10.53 0.54
C ALA A 12 -7.65 -9.54 0.36
N ILE A 13 -6.61 -9.91 -0.37
CA ILE A 13 -5.46 -9.04 -0.67
C ILE A 13 -5.91 -7.81 -1.45
N GLN A 14 -6.75 -7.99 -2.46
CA GLN A 14 -7.25 -6.88 -3.27
C GLN A 14 -8.06 -5.89 -2.43
N ARG A 15 -8.90 -6.40 -1.52
CA ARG A 15 -9.66 -5.54 -0.60
C ARG A 15 -8.73 -4.74 0.30
N MET A 16 -7.73 -5.40 0.89
CA MET A 16 -6.75 -4.74 1.76
C MET A 16 -5.94 -3.68 1.01
N VAL A 17 -5.55 -3.96 -0.22
CA VAL A 17 -4.85 -3.00 -1.09
C VAL A 17 -5.72 -1.79 -1.37
N ASN A 18 -6.98 -1.99 -1.77
CA ASN A 18 -7.90 -0.90 -2.06
C ASN A 18 -8.15 -0.03 -0.82
N GLU A 19 -8.37 -0.64 0.34
CA GLU A 19 -8.57 0.08 1.60
C GLU A 19 -7.32 0.88 1.99
N ALA A 20 -6.12 0.31 1.84
CA ALA A 20 -4.87 0.97 2.17
C ALA A 20 -4.60 2.17 1.26
N LEU A 21 -4.85 2.04 -0.05
CA LEU A 21 -4.67 3.13 -1.00
C LEU A 21 -5.69 4.25 -0.76
N GLU A 22 -6.93 3.90 -0.44
CA GLU A 22 -7.98 4.86 -0.11
C GLU A 22 -7.65 5.61 1.19
N GLU A 23 -7.14 4.91 2.20
CA GLU A 23 -6.65 5.53 3.43
C GLU A 23 -5.50 6.50 3.18
N LYS A 24 -4.53 6.15 2.35
CA LYS A 24 -3.43 7.03 1.96
C LYS A 24 -3.94 8.31 1.32
N GLU A 25 -4.93 8.22 0.43
CA GLU A 25 -5.56 9.39 -0.20
C GLU A 25 -6.28 10.26 0.84
N THR A 26 -6.99 9.64 1.78
CA THR A 26 -7.69 10.35 2.86
C THR A 26 -6.70 11.09 3.76
N VAL A 27 -5.63 10.43 4.19
CA VAL A 27 -4.59 11.02 5.03
C VAL A 27 -3.91 12.19 4.30
N PHE A 28 -3.58 12.00 3.02
CA PHE A 28 -3.00 13.07 2.20
C PHE A 28 -3.94 14.27 2.10
N SER A 29 -5.21 14.02 1.80
CA SER A 29 -6.22 15.09 1.67
C SER A 29 -6.39 15.89 2.96
N GLN A 30 -6.37 15.22 4.11
CA GLN A 30 -6.46 15.88 5.41
C GLN A 30 -5.20 16.70 5.71
N ALA A 31 -4.02 16.15 5.42
CA ALA A 31 -2.75 16.82 5.68
C ALA A 31 -2.52 18.05 4.79
N HIS A 32 -3.06 18.02 3.56
CA HIS A 32 -2.81 19.04 2.53
C HIS A 32 -4.05 19.85 2.16
N ALA A 33 -5.15 19.74 2.92
CA ALA A 33 -6.39 20.47 2.64
C ALA A 33 -6.20 21.98 2.65
N ALA A 34 -5.31 22.50 3.49
CA ALA A 34 -5.00 23.92 3.61
C ALA A 34 -3.87 24.37 2.68
N ASP A 35 -3.28 23.49 1.89
CA ASP A 35 -2.21 23.84 0.96
C ASP A 35 -2.74 24.76 -0.13
N THR A 36 -1.89 25.71 -0.55
CA THR A 36 -2.18 26.57 -1.70
C THR A 36 -2.06 25.77 -3.00
N ASP A 37 -2.68 26.32 -4.06
CA ASP A 37 -2.55 25.73 -5.39
C ASP A 37 -1.08 25.59 -5.81
N ALA A 38 -0.26 26.62 -5.51
CA ALA A 38 1.17 26.58 -5.81
C ALA A 38 1.89 25.43 -5.11
N GLN A 39 1.56 25.17 -3.84
CA GLN A 39 2.15 24.06 -3.08
C GLN A 39 1.76 22.70 -3.67
N LEU A 40 0.49 22.53 -4.05
CA LEU A 40 0.02 21.31 -4.67
C LEU A 40 0.65 21.09 -6.05
N LEU A 41 0.83 22.15 -6.82
CA LEU A 41 1.48 22.07 -8.13
C LEU A 41 2.97 21.72 -8.00
N ASP A 42 3.66 22.25 -6.99
CA ASP A 42 5.04 21.88 -6.69
C ASP A 42 5.15 20.39 -6.32
N TYR A 43 4.20 19.90 -5.52
CA TYR A 43 4.12 18.46 -5.21
C TYR A 43 3.97 17.63 -6.47
N LEU A 44 3.09 18.04 -7.39
CA LEU A 44 2.88 17.34 -8.66
C LEU A 44 4.14 17.32 -9.51
N ARG A 45 4.88 18.42 -9.56
CA ARG A 45 6.17 18.50 -10.28
C ARG A 45 7.22 17.58 -9.66
N ILE A 46 7.29 17.51 -8.34
CA ILE A 46 8.19 16.60 -7.63
C ILE A 46 7.85 15.14 -7.97
N CYS A 47 6.58 14.79 -7.98
CA CYS A 47 6.12 13.46 -8.38
C CYS A 47 6.58 13.12 -9.81
N ALA A 48 6.44 14.07 -10.75
CA ALA A 48 6.87 13.88 -12.12
C ALA A 48 8.37 13.63 -12.22
N VAL A 49 9.17 14.37 -11.47
CA VAL A 49 10.63 14.19 -11.42
C VAL A 49 10.98 12.80 -10.87
N ASN A 50 10.35 12.40 -9.78
CA ASN A 50 10.62 11.12 -9.13
C ASN A 50 10.21 9.93 -10.01
N LEU A 51 9.11 10.05 -10.75
CA LEU A 51 8.66 9.01 -11.68
C LEU A 51 9.46 9.00 -13.00
N GLY A 52 10.06 10.13 -13.38
CA GLY A 52 10.72 10.28 -14.68
C GLY A 52 9.77 10.48 -15.85
N HIS A 53 8.49 10.72 -15.60
CA HIS A 53 7.47 11.02 -16.61
C HIS A 53 6.31 11.76 -15.97
N THR A 54 5.45 12.36 -16.82
CA THR A 54 4.21 13.00 -16.34
C THR A 54 3.28 11.95 -15.74
N PRO A 55 2.85 12.13 -14.47
CA PRO A 55 2.05 11.12 -13.81
C PRO A 55 0.58 11.15 -14.22
N TYR A 56 -0.06 9.99 -14.12
CA TYR A 56 -1.52 9.86 -14.07
C TYR A 56 -2.00 9.97 -12.62
N PRO A 57 -3.28 10.29 -12.38
CA PRO A 57 -3.79 10.44 -11.01
C PRO A 57 -3.58 9.21 -10.13
N LYS A 58 -3.65 8.01 -10.72
CA LYS A 58 -3.50 6.75 -10.00
C LYS A 58 -2.06 6.35 -9.72
N GLU A 59 -1.09 7.04 -10.33
CA GLU A 59 0.32 6.75 -10.11
C GLU A 59 0.88 7.40 -8.85
N ILE A 60 0.18 8.36 -8.28
CA ILE A 60 0.64 9.14 -7.13
C ILE A 60 -0.40 9.18 -6.02
N VAL A 61 0.05 9.30 -4.79
CA VAL A 61 -0.82 9.61 -3.65
C VAL A 61 -1.16 11.11 -3.74
N GLY A 62 -2.43 11.44 -3.53
CA GLY A 62 -2.92 12.82 -3.63
C GLY A 62 -3.56 13.17 -4.97
N GLY A 63 -3.63 12.23 -5.90
CA GLY A 63 -4.30 12.44 -7.19
C GLY A 63 -5.75 12.87 -7.05
N LYS A 64 -6.47 12.34 -6.06
CA LYS A 64 -7.88 12.73 -5.80
C LYS A 64 -7.99 14.18 -5.35
N LEU A 65 -7.10 14.65 -4.46
CA LEU A 65 -7.10 16.03 -3.99
C LEU A 65 -6.77 16.99 -5.14
N LEU A 66 -5.79 16.65 -5.95
CA LEU A 66 -5.43 17.45 -7.13
C LEU A 66 -6.59 17.54 -8.13
N LEU A 67 -7.27 16.41 -8.40
CA LEU A 67 -8.46 16.41 -9.25
C LEU A 67 -9.57 17.31 -8.70
N ALA A 68 -9.83 17.22 -7.40
CA ALA A 68 -10.87 18.03 -6.75
C ALA A 68 -10.51 19.51 -6.79
N ARG A 69 -9.24 19.86 -6.57
CA ARG A 69 -8.77 21.24 -6.54
C ARG A 69 -8.77 21.90 -7.93
N PHE A 70 -8.33 21.18 -8.96
CA PHE A 70 -8.16 21.74 -10.31
C PHE A 70 -9.28 21.36 -11.28
N GLY A 71 -10.22 20.53 -10.85
CA GLY A 71 -11.40 20.11 -11.62
C GLY A 71 -11.13 18.97 -12.59
N THR A 72 -10.07 19.05 -13.40
CA THR A 72 -9.63 17.98 -14.30
C THR A 72 -8.14 17.76 -14.17
N TRP A 73 -7.68 16.56 -14.51
CA TRP A 73 -6.25 16.26 -14.53
C TRP A 73 -5.47 17.08 -15.55
N GLU A 74 -6.11 17.31 -16.71
CA GLU A 74 -5.54 18.18 -17.74
C GLU A 74 -5.27 19.60 -17.22
N ASN A 75 -6.21 20.18 -16.47
CA ASN A 75 -6.02 21.49 -15.86
C ASN A 75 -4.91 21.49 -14.82
N ALA A 76 -4.81 20.45 -14.01
CA ALA A 76 -3.73 20.31 -13.04
C ALA A 76 -2.36 20.27 -13.73
N LEU A 77 -2.22 19.46 -14.78
CA LEU A 77 -0.98 19.37 -15.56
C LEU A 77 -0.62 20.68 -16.24
N ARG A 78 -1.61 21.33 -16.85
CA ARG A 78 -1.40 22.63 -17.52
C ARG A 78 -0.95 23.69 -16.51
N SER A 79 -1.57 23.75 -15.36
CA SER A 79 -1.19 24.69 -14.28
C SER A 79 0.20 24.40 -13.74
N ALA A 80 0.61 23.14 -13.70
CA ALA A 80 1.95 22.71 -13.29
C ALA A 80 2.99 22.85 -14.40
N LYS A 81 2.57 23.22 -15.60
CA LYS A 81 3.41 23.33 -16.81
C LYS A 81 4.05 21.97 -17.18
N LEU A 82 3.31 20.91 -16.95
CA LEU A 82 3.71 19.56 -17.33
C LEU A 82 3.05 19.15 -18.66
N PRO A 83 3.76 18.37 -19.50
CA PRO A 83 3.16 17.87 -20.75
C PRO A 83 2.09 16.84 -20.42
N GLN A 84 1.20 16.59 -21.41
CA GLN A 84 0.23 15.51 -21.30
C GLN A 84 0.96 14.17 -21.18
N PRO A 85 0.48 13.24 -20.33
CA PRO A 85 1.13 11.95 -20.22
C PRO A 85 0.98 11.16 -21.52
N THR A 86 2.04 10.46 -21.89
CA THR A 86 2.00 9.52 -23.01
C THR A 86 1.19 8.29 -22.62
N THR A 87 0.78 7.49 -23.63
CA THR A 87 0.01 6.25 -23.37
C THR A 87 0.68 5.44 -22.26
N PRO A 88 0.00 5.17 -21.14
CA PRO A 88 0.66 4.52 -20.02
C PRO A 88 0.97 3.07 -20.32
N ASN A 89 2.15 2.64 -19.92
CA ASN A 89 2.42 1.24 -19.70
C ASN A 89 1.53 0.78 -18.52
N LYS A 90 0.91 -0.39 -18.63
CA LYS A 90 0.08 -0.96 -17.53
C LYS A 90 0.85 -1.01 -16.20
N ALA A 91 2.14 -1.32 -16.24
CA ALA A 91 2.98 -1.34 -15.04
C ALA A 91 3.07 0.02 -14.35
N SER A 92 3.20 1.13 -15.11
CA SER A 92 3.24 2.48 -14.54
C SER A 92 1.91 2.87 -13.93
N THR A 93 0.80 2.59 -14.62
CA THR A 93 -0.56 2.92 -14.14
C THR A 93 -0.90 2.22 -12.84
N PHE A 94 -0.41 1.00 -12.66
CA PHE A 94 -0.69 0.18 -11.49
C PHE A 94 0.48 0.12 -10.49
N ALA A 95 1.47 1.01 -10.62
CA ALA A 95 2.67 0.98 -9.78
C ALA A 95 2.33 1.02 -8.28
N LEU A 96 1.42 1.90 -7.86
CA LEU A 96 1.00 1.98 -6.45
C LEU A 96 0.27 0.72 -6.01
N VAL A 97 -0.55 0.16 -6.87
CA VAL A 97 -1.27 -1.10 -6.59
C VAL A 97 -0.26 -2.23 -6.41
N ILE A 98 0.71 -2.35 -7.30
CA ILE A 98 1.75 -3.39 -7.24
C ILE A 98 2.57 -3.25 -5.96
N GLN A 99 3.01 -2.04 -5.61
CA GLN A 99 3.75 -1.79 -4.37
C GLN A 99 2.94 -2.19 -3.14
N GLU A 100 1.66 -1.84 -3.11
CA GLU A 100 0.81 -2.18 -1.97
C GLU A 100 0.53 -3.68 -1.88
N ILE A 101 0.37 -4.37 -3.03
CA ILE A 101 0.26 -5.84 -3.05
C ILE A 101 1.51 -6.47 -2.43
N GLN A 102 2.69 -6.04 -2.84
CA GLN A 102 3.96 -6.56 -2.32
C GLN A 102 4.08 -6.32 -0.81
N ARG A 103 3.69 -5.14 -0.34
CA ARG A 103 3.69 -4.80 1.07
C ARG A 103 2.74 -5.69 1.88
N GLN A 104 1.52 -5.90 1.39
CA GLN A 104 0.53 -6.75 2.06
C GLN A 104 0.98 -8.21 2.10
N GLU A 105 1.57 -8.71 1.03
CA GLU A 105 2.12 -10.07 0.98
C GLU A 105 3.28 -10.25 1.98
N GLU A 106 4.16 -9.26 2.09
CA GLU A 106 5.26 -9.28 3.06
C GLU A 106 4.75 -9.27 4.49
N LEU A 107 3.77 -8.43 4.80
CA LEU A 107 3.13 -8.40 6.12
C LEU A 107 2.49 -9.74 6.47
N TYR A 108 1.83 -10.37 5.50
CA TYR A 108 1.24 -11.70 5.69
C TYR A 108 2.31 -12.75 6.02
N ARG A 109 3.43 -12.75 5.28
CA ARG A 109 4.56 -13.66 5.54
C ARG A 109 5.15 -13.44 6.93
N GLN A 110 5.33 -12.19 7.34
CA GLN A 110 5.84 -11.84 8.66
C GLN A 110 4.92 -12.32 9.78
N LYS A 111 3.62 -12.13 9.65
CA LYS A 111 2.62 -12.62 10.61
C LYS A 111 2.64 -14.14 10.70
N LYS A 112 2.73 -14.82 9.57
CA LYS A 112 2.78 -16.28 9.52
C LYS A 112 4.06 -16.82 10.18
N ALA A 113 5.20 -16.20 9.90
CA ALA A 113 6.49 -16.56 10.52
C ALA A 113 6.46 -16.33 12.03
N LEU A 114 5.87 -15.21 12.49
CA LEU A 114 5.75 -14.91 13.91
C LEU A 114 4.87 -15.92 14.64
N LYS A 115 3.73 -16.31 14.05
CA LYS A 115 2.87 -17.36 14.62
C LYS A 115 3.60 -18.68 14.76
N LYS A 116 4.35 -19.06 13.74
CA LYS A 116 5.16 -20.29 13.74
C LYS A 116 6.22 -20.24 14.85
N GLN A 117 6.91 -19.13 14.98
CA GLN A 117 7.91 -18.92 16.02
C GLN A 117 7.32 -19.03 17.43
N LYS A 118 6.19 -18.37 17.67
CA LYS A 118 5.45 -18.44 18.95
C LYS A 118 5.02 -19.86 19.27
N HIS A 119 4.53 -20.58 18.28
CA HIS A 119 4.12 -21.98 18.44
C HIS A 119 5.31 -22.86 18.84
N GLN A 120 6.46 -22.71 18.18
CA GLN A 120 7.69 -23.44 18.52
C GLN A 120 8.16 -23.10 19.93
N GLN A 121 8.10 -21.84 20.35
CA GLN A 121 8.47 -21.43 21.71
C GLN A 121 7.55 -22.06 22.77
N ARG A 122 6.24 -22.15 22.48
CA ARG A 122 5.29 -22.83 23.38
C ARG A 122 5.64 -24.31 23.52
N LEU A 123 5.93 -24.98 22.42
CA LEU A 123 6.32 -26.39 22.43
C LEU A 123 7.59 -26.62 23.22
N GLN A 124 8.60 -25.75 23.07
CA GLN A 124 9.84 -25.81 23.82
C GLN A 124 9.61 -25.64 25.32
N LYS A 125 8.78 -24.66 25.72
CA LYS A 125 8.42 -24.42 27.11
C LYS A 125 7.69 -25.63 27.72
N GLN A 126 6.76 -26.22 26.97
CA GLN A 126 6.05 -27.42 27.42
C GLN A 126 7.00 -28.60 27.59
N ALA A 127 7.93 -28.78 26.65
CA ALA A 127 8.93 -29.86 26.74
C ALA A 127 9.84 -29.68 27.97
N GLN A 128 10.29 -28.45 28.22
CA GLN A 128 11.10 -28.13 29.41
C GLN A 128 10.32 -28.37 30.72
N ALA A 129 9.07 -27.97 30.76
CA ALA A 129 8.22 -28.17 31.93
C ALA A 129 7.99 -29.67 32.23
N ARG A 130 7.77 -30.47 31.18
CA ARG A 130 7.63 -31.93 31.31
C ARG A 130 8.93 -32.56 31.84
N LYS A 131 10.07 -32.13 31.31
CA LYS A 131 11.37 -32.62 31.71
C LYS A 131 11.63 -32.30 33.18
N GLN A 132 11.40 -31.08 33.63
CA GLN A 132 11.55 -30.66 35.01
C GLN A 132 10.60 -31.43 35.95
N PHE A 133 9.37 -31.68 35.54
CA PHE A 133 8.41 -32.47 36.32
C PHE A 133 8.89 -33.92 36.47
N GLN A 134 9.40 -34.55 35.43
CA GLN A 134 9.97 -35.90 35.50
C GLN A 134 11.17 -35.98 36.40
N GLU A 135 12.08 -35.01 36.34
CA GLU A 135 13.26 -34.95 37.24
C GLU A 135 12.89 -34.77 38.69
N ALA A 136 11.86 -33.98 38.98
CA ALA A 136 11.37 -33.76 40.33
C ALA A 136 10.75 -35.00 40.96
N ASN A 137 10.22 -35.93 40.18
CA ASN A 137 9.54 -37.13 40.61
C ASN A 137 10.44 -38.37 40.64
N GLN A 138 11.70 -38.25 40.39
CA GLN A 138 12.69 -39.38 40.54
C GLN A 138 13.18 -39.51 41.95
#